data_4c5131eeb24f631d7b9bb47855c6ba2e
#
_entry.id   4c5131eeb24f631d7b9bb47855c6ba2e
#
_cell.length_a   1.000
_cell.length_b   1.000
_cell.length_c   1.000
_cell.angle_alpha   90.00
_cell.angle_beta   90.00
_cell.angle_gamma   90.00
#
_symmetry.space_group_name_H-M   'P 1'
#
loop_
_entity.id
_entity.type
_entity.pdbx_description
1 polymer ?
#
loop_
_entity_poly.entity_id
_entity_poly.type
_entity_poly.pdbx_seq_one_letter_code
_entity_poly.pdbx_strand_id
1 'polypeptide(L)'
;LCDRRQRQMCIRDSISDVKKPRVGIVGEILVKFLPAANNHLAELLESEGAEAVVPDLIDFMCYCFYNQNFKVENLGFKKSKATMANWGIKAIEWVRKPASEALAQSRHFAPPADIRDLAKMASPIVSTGNQTGEGWFLTGEMMELIHGDVPNIVCIQPFGCLPNHIVGKGVIKELRRKYPESNIVAIDYDPGASEVNQVNRIKLMLATAEKKLKSDLPQAR
;
A
#
# COMPACT_ATOMS: atom_id res chain seq x y z
N LEU A 1 6.18 28.31 15.70
CA LEU A 1 5.30 28.21 14.53
C LEU A 1 6.14 28.40 13.28
N CYS A 2 6.60 27.31 12.65
CA CYS A 2 7.19 27.43 11.31
C CYS A 2 6.13 28.02 10.36
N ASP A 3 6.45 29.15 9.75
CA ASP A 3 5.64 29.80 8.74
C ASP A 3 5.30 28.79 7.62
N ARG A 4 4.08 28.85 7.09
CA ARG A 4 3.65 28.03 5.93
C ARG A 4 4.66 28.15 4.77
N ARG A 5 5.28 29.30 4.57
CA ARG A 5 6.31 29.52 3.55
C ARG A 5 7.59 28.74 3.83
N GLN A 6 8.03 28.63 5.09
CA GLN A 6 9.20 27.82 5.46
C GLN A 6 8.94 26.33 5.26
N ARG A 7 7.73 25.82 5.57
CA ARG A 7 7.38 24.43 5.27
C ARG A 7 7.34 24.13 3.76
N GLN A 8 6.82 25.04 2.97
CA GLN A 8 6.85 24.91 1.51
C GLN A 8 8.27 24.99 0.95
N MET A 9 9.15 25.81 1.51
CA MET A 9 10.56 25.81 1.13
C MET A 9 11.25 24.49 1.50
N CYS A 10 11.08 23.99 2.72
CA CYS A 10 11.66 22.70 3.14
C CYS A 10 11.20 21.52 2.25
N ILE A 11 9.94 21.46 1.88
CA ILE A 11 9.41 20.43 0.97
C ILE A 11 10.00 20.62 -0.44
N ARG A 12 10.09 21.85 -0.93
CA ARG A 12 10.59 22.16 -2.28
C ARG A 12 12.08 21.86 -2.43
N ASP A 13 12.86 22.12 -1.39
CA ASP A 13 14.31 21.88 -1.38
C ASP A 13 14.67 20.40 -1.16
N SER A 14 13.71 19.58 -0.68
CA SER A 14 13.89 18.14 -0.49
C SER A 14 13.50 17.29 -1.71
N ILE A 15 12.84 17.86 -2.71
CA ILE A 15 12.47 17.15 -3.94
C ILE A 15 13.68 17.09 -4.87
N SER A 16 14.09 15.88 -5.20
CA SER A 16 15.18 15.61 -6.15
C SER A 16 14.60 15.03 -7.45
N ASP A 17 15.13 15.47 -8.59
CA ASP A 17 14.79 14.90 -9.90
C ASP A 17 15.44 13.53 -10.15
N VAL A 18 16.28 13.07 -9.22
CA VAL A 18 16.90 11.74 -9.29
C VAL A 18 15.85 10.66 -9.04
N LYS A 19 15.60 9.85 -10.05
CA LYS A 19 14.69 8.70 -9.91
C LYS A 19 15.27 7.70 -8.92
N LYS A 20 14.46 7.35 -7.93
CA LYS A 20 14.75 6.31 -6.93
C LYS A 20 13.85 5.10 -7.15
N PRO A 21 14.27 3.89 -6.74
CA PRO A 21 13.35 2.75 -6.74
C PRO A 21 12.22 3.02 -5.74
N ARG A 22 10.98 2.96 -6.22
CA ARG A 22 9.78 3.12 -5.40
C ARG A 22 9.41 1.81 -4.74
N VAL A 23 9.13 1.85 -3.44
CA VAL A 23 8.82 0.67 -2.63
C VAL A 23 7.53 0.89 -1.87
N GLY A 24 6.51 0.10 -2.18
CA GLY A 24 5.23 0.11 -1.47
C GLY A 24 5.33 -0.62 -0.12
N ILE A 25 4.72 -0.06 0.91
CA ILE A 25 4.58 -0.69 2.22
C ILE A 25 3.09 -1.03 2.43
N VAL A 26 2.78 -2.31 2.47
CA VAL A 26 1.43 -2.82 2.73
C VAL A 26 1.47 -3.82 3.88
N GLY A 27 0.34 -4.14 4.48
CA GLY A 27 0.28 -5.15 5.52
C GLY A 27 -0.72 -4.85 6.62
N GLU A 28 -0.47 -5.44 7.77
CA GLU A 28 -1.32 -5.28 8.95
C GLU A 28 -1.31 -3.82 9.41
N ILE A 29 -2.49 -3.29 9.71
CA ILE A 29 -2.73 -1.85 9.92
C ILE A 29 -1.86 -1.26 11.03
N LEU A 30 -1.78 -1.92 12.19
CA LEU A 30 -0.97 -1.42 13.30
C LEU A 30 0.52 -1.41 12.94
N VAL A 31 1.01 -2.53 12.40
CA VAL A 31 2.42 -2.66 11.99
C VAL A 31 2.75 -1.67 10.88
N LYS A 32 1.83 -1.43 9.94
CA LYS A 32 2.03 -0.48 8.84
C LYS A 32 2.16 0.97 9.30
N PHE A 33 1.32 1.40 10.23
CA PHE A 33 1.23 2.82 10.61
C PHE A 33 1.92 3.18 11.93
N LEU A 34 2.48 2.21 12.65
CA LEU A 34 3.25 2.45 13.88
C LEU A 34 4.74 2.17 13.66
N PRO A 35 5.58 3.20 13.47
CA PRO A 35 7.02 3.02 13.20
C PRO A 35 7.73 2.13 14.21
N ALA A 36 7.38 2.23 15.50
CA ALA A 36 7.93 1.38 16.55
C ALA A 36 7.59 -0.11 16.37
N ALA A 37 6.51 -0.46 15.65
CA ALA A 37 6.10 -1.84 15.41
C ALA A 37 6.75 -2.43 14.14
N ASN A 38 7.32 -1.60 13.27
CA ASN A 38 7.96 -2.02 12.02
C ASN A 38 9.44 -1.61 11.92
N ASN A 39 10.08 -1.33 13.06
CA ASN A 39 11.49 -0.92 13.13
C ASN A 39 11.81 0.24 12.19
N HIS A 40 10.93 1.26 12.12
CA HIS A 40 11.10 2.45 11.28
C HIS A 40 11.36 2.11 9.80
N LEU A 41 10.57 1.19 9.24
CA LEU A 41 10.76 0.65 7.89
C LEU A 41 10.85 1.73 6.80
N ALA A 42 10.01 2.76 6.86
CA ALA A 42 10.04 3.84 5.87
C ALA A 42 11.40 4.58 5.90
N GLU A 43 11.88 4.93 7.09
CA GLU A 43 13.19 5.57 7.28
C GLU A 43 14.33 4.66 6.82
N LEU A 44 14.23 3.34 7.07
CA LEU A 44 15.19 2.36 6.56
C LEU A 44 15.23 2.36 5.02
N LEU A 45 14.08 2.30 4.35
CA LEU A 45 14.00 2.32 2.89
C LEU A 45 14.59 3.61 2.31
N GLU A 46 14.29 4.74 2.90
CA GLU A 46 14.80 6.05 2.48
C GLU A 46 16.32 6.16 2.70
N SER A 47 16.84 5.66 3.82
CA SER A 47 18.28 5.63 4.11
C SER A 47 19.07 4.72 3.16
N GLU A 48 18.45 3.67 2.64
CA GLU A 48 18.99 2.77 1.61
C GLU A 48 18.77 3.32 0.18
N GLY A 49 18.25 4.54 0.03
CA GLY A 49 18.14 5.22 -1.27
C GLY A 49 16.86 4.95 -2.05
N ALA A 50 15.85 4.34 -1.45
CA ALA A 50 14.53 4.13 -2.06
C ALA A 50 13.55 5.28 -1.73
N GLU A 51 12.42 5.30 -2.42
CA GLU A 51 11.25 6.14 -2.10
C GLU A 51 10.17 5.24 -1.49
N ALA A 52 9.83 5.47 -0.22
CA ALA A 52 8.78 4.73 0.47
C ALA A 52 7.39 5.24 0.05
N VAL A 53 6.52 4.32 -0.36
CA VAL A 53 5.13 4.61 -0.75
C VAL A 53 4.19 3.86 0.20
N VAL A 54 3.46 4.59 1.03
CA VAL A 54 2.55 4.02 2.02
C VAL A 54 1.12 4.39 1.63
N PRO A 55 0.29 3.41 1.22
CA PRO A 55 -1.14 3.65 1.00
C PRO A 55 -1.83 4.17 2.25
N ASP A 56 -2.86 4.96 2.03
CA ASP A 56 -3.54 5.79 3.03
C ASP A 56 -4.41 4.94 3.99
N LEU A 57 -4.55 5.38 5.22
CA LEU A 57 -5.40 4.73 6.24
C LEU A 57 -6.89 4.92 5.98
N ILE A 58 -7.28 5.99 5.31
CA ILE A 58 -8.70 6.30 5.03
C ILE A 58 -9.29 5.25 4.09
N ASP A 59 -8.51 4.70 3.19
CA ASP A 59 -8.95 3.62 2.29
C ASP A 59 -9.33 2.35 3.06
N PHE A 60 -8.65 2.05 4.17
CA PHE A 60 -9.06 0.98 5.06
C PHE A 60 -10.43 1.25 5.72
N MET A 61 -10.73 2.49 6.07
CA MET A 61 -12.06 2.87 6.56
C MET A 61 -13.12 2.67 5.47
N CYS A 62 -12.82 3.08 4.23
CA CYS A 62 -13.70 2.84 3.08
C CYS A 62 -13.92 1.35 2.83
N TYR A 63 -12.87 0.51 2.98
CA TYR A 63 -12.96 -0.94 2.90
C TYR A 63 -13.94 -1.51 3.95
N CYS A 64 -13.85 -1.07 5.19
CA CYS A 64 -14.76 -1.52 6.26
C CYS A 64 -16.23 -1.24 5.92
N PHE A 65 -16.54 -0.08 5.35
CA PHE A 65 -17.86 0.26 4.86
C PHE A 65 -18.24 -0.58 3.62
N TYR A 66 -17.34 -0.69 2.65
CA TYR A 66 -17.60 -1.39 1.40
C TYR A 66 -17.96 -2.87 1.58
N ASN A 67 -17.40 -3.51 2.59
CA ASN A 67 -17.69 -4.90 2.97
C ASN A 67 -19.17 -5.18 3.24
N GLN A 68 -19.99 -4.18 3.56
CA GLN A 68 -21.43 -4.34 3.73
C GLN A 68 -22.14 -4.73 2.42
N ASN A 69 -21.60 -4.36 1.25
CA ASN A 69 -22.18 -4.72 -0.04
C ASN A 69 -22.13 -6.25 -0.23
N PHE A 70 -20.97 -6.87 -0.03
CA PHE A 70 -20.83 -8.32 -0.11
C PHE A 70 -21.76 -9.05 0.86
N LYS A 71 -21.89 -8.55 2.10
CA LYS A 71 -22.76 -9.15 3.12
C LYS A 71 -24.24 -9.09 2.74
N VAL A 72 -24.66 -8.00 2.09
CA VAL A 72 -26.03 -7.87 1.58
C VAL A 72 -26.27 -8.82 0.39
N GLU A 73 -25.33 -8.88 -0.54
CA GLU A 73 -25.45 -9.66 -1.76
C GLU A 73 -25.39 -11.18 -1.52
N ASN A 74 -24.50 -11.60 -0.61
CA ASN A 74 -24.16 -13.03 -0.46
C ASN A 74 -24.60 -13.65 0.87
N LEU A 75 -24.83 -12.86 1.92
CA LEU A 75 -25.15 -13.36 3.26
C LEU A 75 -26.54 -12.95 3.76
N GLY A 76 -27.39 -12.37 2.91
CA GLY A 76 -28.78 -12.03 3.25
C GLY A 76 -28.94 -10.87 4.24
N PHE A 77 -27.93 -10.01 4.40
CA PHE A 77 -28.05 -8.82 5.24
C PHE A 77 -29.03 -7.80 4.64
N LYS A 78 -29.59 -6.94 5.48
CA LYS A 78 -30.56 -5.91 5.07
C LYS A 78 -29.88 -4.90 4.12
N LYS A 79 -30.55 -4.60 2.99
CA LYS A 79 -30.07 -3.61 1.99
C LYS A 79 -29.78 -2.23 2.59
N SER A 80 -30.53 -1.83 3.64
CA SER A 80 -30.29 -0.56 4.33
C SER A 80 -28.87 -0.42 4.89
N LYS A 81 -28.21 -1.53 5.30
CA LYS A 81 -26.82 -1.50 5.78
C LYS A 81 -25.84 -1.13 4.68
N ALA A 82 -25.99 -1.70 3.49
CA ALA A 82 -25.15 -1.34 2.34
C ALA A 82 -25.41 0.11 1.89
N THR A 83 -26.68 0.54 1.88
CA THR A 83 -27.03 1.93 1.53
C THR A 83 -26.38 2.92 2.48
N MET A 84 -26.48 2.71 3.79
CA MET A 84 -25.87 3.56 4.80
C MET A 84 -24.33 3.57 4.69
N ALA A 85 -23.72 2.40 4.50
CA ALA A 85 -22.28 2.27 4.30
C ALA A 85 -21.80 3.03 3.04
N ASN A 86 -22.51 2.90 1.94
CA ASN A 86 -22.18 3.63 0.71
C ASN A 86 -22.36 5.16 0.85
N TRP A 87 -23.31 5.62 1.68
CA TRP A 87 -23.40 7.03 2.06
C TRP A 87 -22.18 7.48 2.88
N GLY A 88 -21.71 6.64 3.81
CA GLY A 88 -20.49 6.89 4.57
C GLY A 88 -19.26 7.03 3.65
N ILE A 89 -19.09 6.14 2.69
CA ILE A 89 -18.01 6.23 1.68
C ILE A 89 -18.13 7.56 0.91
N LYS A 90 -19.33 7.91 0.41
CA LYS A 90 -19.53 9.16 -0.32
C LYS A 90 -19.20 10.40 0.53
N ALA A 91 -19.51 10.39 1.82
CA ALA A 91 -19.16 11.48 2.72
C ALA A 91 -17.64 11.62 2.90
N ILE A 92 -16.92 10.50 3.08
CA ILE A 92 -15.46 10.49 3.15
C ILE A 92 -14.86 11.02 1.84
N GLU A 93 -15.31 10.51 0.69
CA GLU A 93 -14.85 10.96 -0.63
C GLU A 93 -15.11 12.46 -0.86
N TRP A 94 -16.25 12.95 -0.40
CA TRP A 94 -16.57 14.38 -0.49
C TRP A 94 -15.60 15.24 0.34
N VAL A 95 -15.26 14.80 1.55
CA VAL A 95 -14.32 15.53 2.43
C VAL A 95 -12.90 15.51 1.86
N ARG A 96 -12.44 14.36 1.32
CA ARG A 96 -11.07 14.23 0.78
C ARG A 96 -10.91 14.77 -0.64
N LYS A 97 -12.01 15.10 -1.33
CA LYS A 97 -11.99 15.57 -2.72
C LYS A 97 -10.99 16.70 -3.00
N PRO A 98 -10.92 17.79 -2.19
CA PRO A 98 -9.94 18.86 -2.44
C PRO A 98 -8.49 18.38 -2.38
N ALA A 99 -8.17 17.44 -1.48
CA ALA A 99 -6.84 16.85 -1.37
C ALA A 99 -6.53 15.97 -2.59
N SER A 100 -7.48 15.13 -3.01
CA SER A 100 -7.35 14.29 -4.20
C SER A 100 -7.16 15.11 -5.48
N GLU A 101 -7.89 16.21 -5.63
CA GLU A 101 -7.74 17.13 -6.76
C GLU A 101 -6.36 17.81 -6.77
N ALA A 102 -5.83 18.18 -5.61
CA ALA A 102 -4.49 18.75 -5.48
C ALA A 102 -3.40 17.71 -5.81
N LEU A 103 -3.57 16.47 -5.35
CA LEU A 103 -2.65 15.36 -5.68
C LEU A 103 -2.67 15.02 -7.18
N ALA A 104 -3.85 15.02 -7.81
CA ALA A 104 -3.97 14.80 -9.26
C ALA A 104 -3.25 15.84 -10.11
N GLN A 105 -3.01 17.04 -9.59
CA GLN A 105 -2.23 18.09 -10.24
C GLN A 105 -0.72 18.00 -9.93
N SER A 106 -0.33 17.12 -9.00
CA SER A 106 1.06 16.93 -8.61
C SER A 106 1.85 16.16 -9.67
N ARG A 107 3.12 16.50 -9.83
CA ARG A 107 4.06 15.72 -10.66
C ARG A 107 4.63 14.50 -9.93
N HIS A 108 4.54 14.48 -8.61
CA HIS A 108 5.23 13.51 -7.74
C HIS A 108 4.28 12.58 -7.00
N PHE A 109 3.02 12.99 -6.81
CA PHE A 109 2.04 12.24 -6.03
C PHE A 109 0.82 11.92 -6.88
N ALA A 110 0.24 10.74 -6.63
CA ALA A 110 -1.04 10.33 -7.23
C ALA A 110 -2.16 10.41 -6.17
N PRO A 111 -3.40 10.70 -6.58
CA PRO A 111 -4.53 10.57 -5.67
C PRO A 111 -4.76 9.10 -5.31
N PRO A 112 -5.32 8.82 -4.12
CA PRO A 112 -5.71 7.46 -3.74
C PRO A 112 -6.80 6.93 -4.67
N ALA A 113 -6.82 5.61 -4.90
CA ALA A 113 -7.84 4.97 -5.72
C ALA A 113 -9.19 4.91 -5.00
N ASP A 114 -10.29 4.86 -5.77
CA ASP A 114 -11.61 4.56 -5.20
C ASP A 114 -11.66 3.12 -4.70
N ILE A 115 -12.25 2.90 -3.52
CA ILE A 115 -12.37 1.56 -2.91
C ILE A 115 -13.05 0.54 -3.82
N ARG A 116 -13.93 0.99 -4.72
CA ARG A 116 -14.60 0.14 -5.71
C ARG A 116 -13.64 -0.35 -6.78
N ASP A 117 -12.68 0.46 -7.14
CA ASP A 117 -11.65 0.10 -8.12
C ASP A 117 -10.62 -0.83 -7.47
N LEU A 118 -10.26 -0.61 -6.21
CA LEU A 118 -9.47 -1.58 -5.42
C LEU A 118 -10.16 -2.94 -5.37
N ALA A 119 -11.48 -2.98 -5.11
CA ALA A 119 -12.25 -4.23 -5.09
C ALA A 119 -12.24 -4.95 -6.46
N LYS A 120 -12.37 -4.20 -7.57
CA LYS A 120 -12.29 -4.77 -8.92
C LYS A 120 -10.88 -5.31 -9.21
N MET A 121 -9.83 -4.60 -8.80
CA MET A 121 -8.45 -5.05 -8.98
C MET A 121 -8.15 -6.31 -8.16
N ALA A 122 -8.64 -6.40 -6.91
CA ALA A 122 -8.43 -7.56 -6.05
C ALA A 122 -9.21 -8.79 -6.50
N SER A 123 -10.43 -8.63 -7.02
CA SER A 123 -11.38 -9.73 -7.28
C SER A 123 -10.86 -10.86 -8.20
N PRO A 124 -9.98 -10.63 -9.19
CA PRO A 124 -9.39 -11.71 -9.99
C PRO A 124 -8.31 -12.53 -9.25
N ILE A 125 -7.88 -12.10 -8.09
CA ILE A 125 -6.84 -12.75 -7.26
C ILE A 125 -7.47 -13.39 -6.04
N VAL A 126 -8.32 -12.64 -5.33
CA VAL A 126 -8.95 -13.07 -4.08
C VAL A 126 -10.40 -12.60 -4.02
N SER A 127 -11.28 -13.43 -3.48
CA SER A 127 -12.68 -13.05 -3.30
C SER A 127 -12.83 -11.91 -2.30
N THR A 128 -13.70 -10.94 -2.62
CA THR A 128 -14.10 -9.87 -1.69
C THR A 128 -14.86 -10.36 -0.46
N GLY A 129 -15.15 -11.66 -0.40
CA GLY A 129 -15.65 -12.34 0.79
C GLY A 129 -14.60 -12.56 1.89
N ASN A 130 -13.31 -12.42 1.58
CA ASN A 130 -12.22 -12.42 2.58
C ASN A 130 -12.19 -11.08 3.30
N GLN A 131 -12.94 -10.92 4.37
CA GLN A 131 -13.22 -9.65 5.05
C GLN A 131 -12.66 -9.59 6.47
N THR A 132 -11.92 -10.59 6.92
CA THR A 132 -11.32 -10.61 8.27
C THR A 132 -10.03 -9.78 8.26
N GLY A 133 -9.87 -8.89 9.23
CA GLY A 133 -8.75 -7.93 9.25
C GLY A 133 -8.74 -7.08 7.99
N GLU A 134 -7.58 -6.92 7.38
CA GLU A 134 -7.39 -6.20 6.11
C GLU A 134 -8.05 -6.92 4.93
N GLY A 135 -8.22 -8.23 5.02
CA GLY A 135 -8.92 -9.05 4.04
C GLY A 135 -8.47 -8.79 2.61
N TRP A 136 -9.41 -8.80 1.67
CA TRP A 136 -9.15 -8.56 0.24
C TRP A 136 -8.50 -7.19 -0.05
N PHE A 137 -8.66 -6.23 0.86
CA PHE A 137 -8.10 -4.88 0.72
C PHE A 137 -6.58 -4.90 0.61
N LEU A 138 -5.90 -5.73 1.41
CA LEU A 138 -4.44 -5.89 1.34
C LEU A 138 -3.98 -6.35 -0.05
N THR A 139 -4.70 -7.28 -0.66
CA THR A 139 -4.43 -7.68 -2.06
C THR A 139 -4.72 -6.53 -3.02
N GLY A 140 -5.79 -5.75 -2.76
CA GLY A 140 -6.14 -4.56 -3.54
C GLY A 140 -5.05 -3.50 -3.51
N GLU A 141 -4.49 -3.19 -2.34
CA GLU A 141 -3.36 -2.26 -2.21
C GLU A 141 -2.12 -2.73 -3.00
N MET A 142 -1.79 -4.04 -2.95
CA MET A 142 -0.68 -4.56 -3.76
C MET A 142 -0.95 -4.38 -5.26
N MET A 143 -2.19 -4.60 -5.70
CA MET A 143 -2.58 -4.43 -7.10
C MET A 143 -2.53 -2.96 -7.53
N GLU A 144 -2.99 -2.04 -6.68
CA GLU A 144 -2.92 -0.60 -6.91
C GLU A 144 -1.47 -0.15 -7.08
N LEU A 145 -0.59 -0.58 -6.19
CA LEU A 145 0.84 -0.27 -6.26
C LEU A 145 1.49 -0.78 -7.56
N ILE A 146 1.21 -2.04 -7.94
CA ILE A 146 1.74 -2.62 -9.18
C ILE A 146 1.27 -1.82 -10.40
N HIS A 147 -0.01 -1.46 -10.48
CA HIS A 147 -0.57 -0.67 -11.57
C HIS A 147 -0.13 0.80 -11.52
N GLY A 148 0.25 1.31 -10.36
CA GLY A 148 0.78 2.65 -10.13
C GLY A 148 2.29 2.79 -10.33
N ASP A 149 2.93 1.83 -11.01
CA ASP A 149 4.38 1.80 -11.25
C ASP A 149 5.21 1.73 -9.95
N VAL A 150 4.69 1.00 -8.95
CA VAL A 150 5.38 0.68 -7.69
C VAL A 150 5.44 -0.85 -7.53
N PRO A 151 6.22 -1.56 -8.37
CA PRO A 151 6.22 -3.02 -8.38
C PRO A 151 7.00 -3.64 -7.22
N ASN A 152 7.82 -2.86 -6.51
CA ASN A 152 8.56 -3.34 -5.35
C ASN A 152 7.70 -3.14 -4.10
N ILE A 153 7.40 -4.21 -3.37
CA ILE A 153 6.44 -4.17 -2.26
C ILE A 153 7.00 -4.93 -1.06
N VAL A 154 6.97 -4.28 0.11
CA VAL A 154 7.19 -4.93 1.41
C VAL A 154 5.83 -5.15 2.06
N CYS A 155 5.43 -6.40 2.19
CA CYS A 155 4.21 -6.81 2.89
C CYS A 155 4.58 -7.18 4.33
N ILE A 156 4.13 -6.36 5.30
CA ILE A 156 4.52 -6.46 6.71
C ILE A 156 3.38 -6.94 7.60
N GLN A 157 3.71 -7.75 8.59
CA GLN A 157 2.71 -8.36 9.47
C GLN A 157 3.35 -8.90 10.75
N PRO A 158 2.58 -9.07 11.84
CA PRO A 158 3.01 -9.89 12.95
C PRO A 158 2.97 -11.38 12.56
N PHE A 159 3.82 -12.19 13.17
CA PHE A 159 3.79 -13.65 12.99
C PHE A 159 2.43 -14.20 13.42
N GLY A 160 1.88 -15.11 12.62
CA GLY A 160 0.60 -15.74 12.92
C GLY A 160 -0.64 -14.87 12.66
N CYS A 161 -0.50 -13.66 12.10
CA CYS A 161 -1.64 -12.89 11.64
C CYS A 161 -2.33 -13.60 10.47
N LEU A 162 -3.39 -14.36 10.79
CA LEU A 162 -4.06 -15.24 9.82
C LEU A 162 -4.52 -14.52 8.55
N PRO A 163 -5.23 -13.37 8.62
CA PRO A 163 -5.66 -12.67 7.41
C PRO A 163 -4.49 -12.31 6.50
N ASN A 164 -3.43 -11.74 7.07
CA ASN A 164 -2.26 -11.33 6.29
C ASN A 164 -1.48 -12.52 5.69
N HIS A 165 -1.48 -13.67 6.36
CA HIS A 165 -0.89 -14.89 5.79
C HIS A 165 -1.69 -15.39 4.58
N ILE A 166 -3.01 -15.25 4.58
CA ILE A 166 -3.89 -15.69 3.49
C ILE A 166 -3.85 -14.69 2.33
N VAL A 167 -4.23 -13.43 2.59
CA VAL A 167 -4.42 -12.41 1.55
C VAL A 167 -3.19 -11.53 1.29
N GLY A 168 -2.15 -11.66 2.11
CA GLY A 168 -0.84 -11.07 1.91
C GLY A 168 0.15 -12.10 1.34
N LYS A 169 0.73 -12.94 2.18
CA LYS A 169 1.71 -13.96 1.76
C LYS A 169 1.14 -14.96 0.75
N GLY A 170 -0.09 -15.44 0.97
CA GLY A 170 -0.70 -16.49 0.16
C GLY A 170 -0.91 -16.10 -1.31
N VAL A 171 -1.12 -14.82 -1.59
CA VAL A 171 -1.37 -14.32 -2.96
C VAL A 171 -0.10 -13.94 -3.72
N ILE A 172 1.07 -13.82 -3.06
CA ILE A 172 2.33 -13.36 -3.68
C ILE A 172 2.70 -14.20 -4.90
N LYS A 173 2.55 -15.52 -4.82
CA LYS A 173 2.87 -16.42 -5.94
C LYS A 173 2.00 -16.13 -7.16
N GLU A 174 0.71 -15.88 -6.96
CA GLU A 174 -0.23 -15.57 -8.04
C GLU A 174 0.01 -14.16 -8.60
N LEU A 175 0.32 -13.19 -7.74
CA LEU A 175 0.70 -11.84 -8.19
C LEU A 175 1.95 -11.89 -9.08
N ARG A 176 3.00 -12.59 -8.65
CA ARG A 176 4.23 -12.76 -9.47
C ARG A 176 3.98 -13.50 -10.78
N ARG A 177 3.04 -14.44 -10.80
CA ARG A 177 2.64 -15.16 -12.01
C ARG A 177 1.96 -14.25 -13.02
N LYS A 178 1.09 -13.35 -12.54
CA LYS A 178 0.35 -12.39 -13.40
C LYS A 178 1.19 -11.15 -13.74
N TYR A 179 2.02 -10.73 -12.81
CA TYR A 179 2.85 -9.54 -12.90
C TYR A 179 4.31 -9.91 -12.63
N PRO A 180 5.03 -10.48 -13.60
CA PRO A 180 6.40 -10.98 -13.42
C PRO A 180 7.40 -9.90 -12.99
N GLU A 181 7.10 -8.63 -13.25
CA GLU A 181 7.86 -7.47 -12.83
C GLU A 181 7.74 -7.17 -11.33
N SER A 182 6.75 -7.75 -10.65
CA SER A 182 6.51 -7.49 -9.23
C SER A 182 7.58 -8.13 -8.35
N ASN A 183 8.15 -7.33 -7.46
CA ASN A 183 9.21 -7.70 -6.53
C ASN A 183 8.68 -7.57 -5.10
N ILE A 184 7.95 -8.58 -4.64
CA ILE A 184 7.21 -8.55 -3.37
C ILE A 184 7.96 -9.37 -2.33
N VAL A 185 8.21 -8.81 -1.15
CA VAL A 185 8.77 -9.52 0.01
C VAL A 185 7.81 -9.42 1.19
N ALA A 186 7.54 -10.54 1.86
CA ALA A 186 6.77 -10.55 3.10
C ALA A 186 7.71 -10.59 4.30
N ILE A 187 7.52 -9.70 5.27
CA ILE A 187 8.35 -9.58 6.47
C ILE A 187 7.46 -9.69 7.70
N ASP A 188 7.86 -10.57 8.63
CA ASP A 188 7.19 -10.68 9.92
C ASP A 188 7.89 -9.76 10.94
N TYR A 189 7.09 -8.97 11.65
CA TYR A 189 7.54 -8.07 12.71
C TYR A 189 6.96 -8.53 14.04
N ASP A 190 7.81 -9.09 14.88
CA ASP A 190 7.50 -9.57 16.22
C ASP A 190 8.62 -9.20 17.17
N PRO A 191 8.34 -9.05 18.47
CA PRO A 191 9.36 -8.73 19.45
C PRO A 191 10.53 -9.73 19.52
N GLY A 192 10.30 -10.99 19.11
CA GLY A 192 11.33 -12.03 19.05
C GLY A 192 11.92 -12.25 17.65
N ALA A 193 11.48 -11.52 16.64
CA ALA A 193 12.00 -11.67 15.29
C ALA A 193 13.41 -11.08 15.13
N SER A 194 14.22 -11.71 14.31
CA SER A 194 15.57 -11.22 14.03
C SER A 194 15.53 -10.01 13.10
N GLU A 195 15.83 -8.83 13.64
CA GLU A 195 15.94 -7.58 12.88
C GLU A 195 16.96 -7.73 11.72
N VAL A 196 18.07 -8.41 11.96
CA VAL A 196 19.08 -8.67 10.91
C VAL A 196 18.49 -9.42 9.73
N ASN A 197 17.63 -10.42 9.98
CA ASN A 197 16.96 -11.16 8.91
C ASN A 197 15.95 -10.28 8.15
N GLN A 198 15.22 -9.42 8.85
CA GLN A 198 14.28 -8.48 8.24
C GLN A 198 15.04 -7.52 7.31
N VAL A 199 16.08 -6.86 7.81
CA VAL A 199 16.91 -5.91 7.05
C VAL A 199 17.58 -6.60 5.84
N ASN A 200 18.15 -7.80 6.00
CA ASN A 200 18.77 -8.53 4.90
C ASN A 200 17.79 -8.84 3.76
N ARG A 201 16.55 -9.21 4.10
CA ARG A 201 15.51 -9.49 3.09
C ARG A 201 15.09 -8.22 2.36
N ILE A 202 14.98 -7.10 3.07
CA ILE A 202 14.68 -5.78 2.49
C ILE A 202 15.82 -5.37 1.56
N LYS A 203 17.08 -5.45 1.99
CA LYS A 203 18.24 -5.11 1.17
C LYS A 203 18.35 -5.97 -0.09
N LEU A 204 18.03 -7.26 0.00
CA LEU A 204 18.01 -8.13 -1.18
C LEU A 204 16.92 -7.71 -2.19
N MET A 205 15.74 -7.33 -1.69
CA MET A 205 14.68 -6.78 -2.53
C MET A 205 15.08 -5.45 -3.17
N LEU A 206 15.72 -4.54 -2.41
CA LEU A 206 16.22 -3.26 -2.91
C LEU A 206 17.31 -3.44 -3.96
N ALA A 207 18.24 -4.35 -3.77
CA ALA A 207 19.28 -4.65 -4.78
C ALA A 207 18.65 -5.07 -6.13
N THR A 208 17.57 -5.83 -6.09
CA THR A 208 16.80 -6.20 -7.29
C THR A 208 16.13 -4.99 -7.92
N ALA A 209 15.50 -4.13 -7.10
CA ALA A 209 14.83 -2.91 -7.53
C ALA A 209 15.79 -1.92 -8.19
N GLU A 210 16.95 -1.69 -7.59
CA GLU A 210 18.00 -0.83 -8.15
C GLU A 210 18.55 -1.35 -9.48
N LYS A 211 18.79 -2.66 -9.56
CA LYS A 211 19.28 -3.28 -10.80
C LYS A 211 18.29 -3.05 -11.95
N LYS A 212 16.99 -3.21 -11.67
CA LYS A 212 15.93 -2.96 -12.63
C LYS A 212 15.90 -1.49 -13.04
N LEU A 213 15.89 -0.57 -12.06
CA LEU A 213 15.90 0.87 -12.35
C LEU A 213 17.08 1.28 -13.23
N LYS A 214 18.28 0.73 -12.97
CA LYS A 214 19.47 1.00 -13.80
C LYS A 214 19.35 0.44 -15.22
N SER A 215 18.66 -0.68 -15.41
CA SER A 215 18.42 -1.25 -16.75
C SER A 215 17.42 -0.44 -17.56
N ASP A 216 16.45 0.20 -16.89
CA ASP A 216 15.37 0.95 -17.52
C ASP A 216 15.75 2.42 -17.83
N LEU A 217 16.86 2.90 -17.22
CA LEU A 217 17.41 4.21 -17.57
C LEU A 217 18.12 4.15 -18.94
N PRO A 218 17.88 5.12 -19.85
CA PRO A 218 18.61 5.19 -21.11
C PRO A 218 20.11 5.26 -20.80
N GLN A 219 20.86 4.29 -21.32
CA GLN A 219 22.32 4.37 -21.26
C GLN A 219 22.72 5.65 -22.00
N ALA A 220 23.26 6.62 -21.26
CA ALA A 220 23.87 7.80 -21.87
C ALA A 220 25.01 7.30 -22.76
N ARG A 221 24.78 7.43 -24.08
CA ARG A 221 25.80 7.21 -25.11
C ARG A 221 26.68 8.45 -25.23
#